data_48d49c99566b66839e6bad960ddaf080
#
_entry.id   48d49c99566b66839e6bad960ddaf080
#
_cell.length_a   1.000
_cell.length_b   1.000
_cell.length_c   1.000
_cell.angle_alpha   90.00
_cell.angle_beta   90.00
_cell.angle_gamma   90.00
#
_symmetry.space_group_name_H-M   'P 1'
#
loop_
_entity.id
_entity.type
_entity.pdbx_description
1 polymer ?
#
loop_
_entity_poly.entity_id
_entity_poly.type
_entity_poly.pdbx_seq_one_letter_code
_entity_poly.pdbx_strand_id
1 'polypeptide(L)'
;MSMDADELTIEVSDAETGELVLKQLDKEVLTKGAWQSMMFLYQDRDAKTGEFGEPKVSLRRYQKSQGTFKARSKFNISGKAQAEAIIATLKKWYNI
;
A
#
# COMPACT_ATOMS: atom_id res chain seq x y z
N MET A 1 -5.10 20.46 -10.39
CA MET A 1 -6.09 19.37 -10.41
C MET A 1 -5.90 18.50 -9.17
N SER A 2 -6.98 18.21 -8.45
CA SER A 2 -6.88 17.40 -7.26
C SER A 2 -6.79 15.92 -7.61
N MET A 3 -6.02 15.16 -6.82
CA MET A 3 -5.90 13.72 -7.00
C MET A 3 -6.89 13.03 -6.06
N ASP A 4 -7.74 12.18 -6.63
CA ASP A 4 -8.67 11.37 -5.84
C ASP A 4 -7.99 10.11 -5.33
N ALA A 5 -8.63 9.46 -4.35
CA ALA A 5 -8.15 8.19 -3.82
C ALA A 5 -8.00 7.14 -4.90
N ASP A 6 -8.86 7.17 -5.91
CA ASP A 6 -8.81 6.20 -7.02
C ASP A 6 -7.56 6.35 -7.88
N GLU A 7 -6.93 7.52 -7.86
CA GLU A 7 -5.72 7.78 -8.62
C GLU A 7 -4.44 7.43 -7.87
N LEU A 8 -4.53 7.20 -6.55
CA LEU A 8 -3.37 6.86 -5.76
C LEU A 8 -2.89 5.45 -6.10
N THR A 9 -1.61 5.33 -6.37
CA THR A 9 -0.98 4.05 -6.68
C THR A 9 0.40 3.98 -6.06
N ILE A 10 0.85 2.77 -5.80
CA ILE A 10 2.21 2.53 -5.32
C ILE A 10 3.08 1.88 -6.39
N GLU A 11 2.58 1.77 -7.63
CA GLU A 11 3.35 1.15 -8.70
C GLU A 11 4.61 1.93 -9.03
N VAL A 12 5.68 1.20 -9.23
CA VAL A 12 6.98 1.75 -9.62
C VAL A 12 7.48 1.01 -10.84
N SER A 13 7.91 1.76 -11.84
CA SER A 13 8.50 1.20 -13.06
C SER A 13 9.97 1.58 -13.16
N ASP A 14 10.74 0.71 -13.78
CA ASP A 14 12.14 0.98 -14.07
C ASP A 14 12.22 2.10 -15.13
N ALA A 15 13.00 3.15 -14.85
CA ALA A 15 13.09 4.31 -15.74
C ALA A 15 13.75 3.96 -17.09
N GLU A 16 14.60 2.95 -17.11
CA GLU A 16 15.32 2.58 -18.34
C GLU A 16 14.53 1.60 -19.21
N THR A 17 13.88 0.61 -18.61
CA THR A 17 13.19 -0.45 -19.35
C THR A 17 11.69 -0.23 -19.46
N GLY A 18 11.10 0.56 -18.56
CA GLY A 18 9.67 0.73 -18.47
C GLY A 18 8.95 -0.43 -17.80
N GLU A 19 9.66 -1.45 -17.38
CA GLU A 19 9.06 -2.62 -16.72
C GLU A 19 8.69 -2.31 -15.29
N LEU A 20 7.58 -2.90 -14.82
CA LEU A 20 7.15 -2.73 -13.45
C LEU A 20 8.11 -3.44 -12.49
N VAL A 21 8.56 -2.74 -11.46
CA VAL A 21 9.35 -3.33 -10.36
C VAL A 21 8.51 -3.50 -9.10
N LEU A 22 7.42 -2.74 -8.97
CA LEU A 22 6.41 -2.92 -7.94
C LEU A 22 5.05 -2.88 -8.61
N LYS A 23 4.32 -3.98 -8.51
CA LYS A 23 3.04 -4.16 -9.18
C LYS A 23 1.91 -4.13 -8.15
N GLN A 24 0.98 -3.21 -8.33
CA GLN A 24 -0.21 -3.13 -7.48
C GLN A 24 -1.26 -4.13 -7.96
N LEU A 25 -1.72 -4.98 -7.04
CA LEU A 25 -2.75 -5.97 -7.35
C LEU A 25 -4.13 -5.49 -6.95
N ASP A 26 -4.23 -4.77 -5.82
CA ASP A 26 -5.51 -4.30 -5.29
C ASP A 26 -5.27 -3.14 -4.33
N LYS A 27 -6.32 -2.42 -4.01
CA LYS A 27 -6.26 -1.37 -2.99
C LYS A 27 -7.62 -1.22 -2.30
N GLU A 28 -7.57 -0.79 -1.04
CA GLU A 28 -8.75 -0.51 -0.25
C GLU A 28 -8.59 0.82 0.47
N VAL A 29 -9.65 1.63 0.47
CA VAL A 29 -9.69 2.86 1.24
C VAL A 29 -10.26 2.54 2.61
N LEU A 30 -9.49 2.76 3.67
CA LEU A 30 -9.92 2.47 5.04
C LEU A 30 -10.63 3.66 5.66
N THR A 31 -10.08 4.86 5.49
CA THR A 31 -10.69 6.09 5.99
C THR A 31 -10.57 7.17 4.93
N LYS A 32 -11.54 8.11 4.94
CA LYS A 32 -11.57 9.25 4.01
C LYS A 32 -11.53 10.55 4.79
N GLY A 33 -11.20 11.62 4.10
CA GLY A 33 -11.16 12.96 4.66
C GLY A 33 -9.82 13.62 4.43
N ALA A 34 -9.48 14.62 5.29
CA ALA A 34 -8.20 15.30 5.20
C ALA A 34 -7.02 14.34 5.42
N TRP A 35 -7.23 13.33 6.26
CA TRP A 35 -6.32 12.22 6.44
C TRP A 35 -6.98 10.96 5.91
N GLN A 36 -6.30 10.26 5.02
CA GLN A 36 -6.84 9.07 4.38
C GLN A 36 -5.88 7.91 4.56
N SER A 37 -6.41 6.79 5.09
CA SER A 37 -5.64 5.57 5.26
C SER A 37 -6.04 4.57 4.19
N MET A 38 -5.07 3.94 3.58
CA MET A 38 -5.28 2.99 2.49
C MET A 38 -4.44 1.75 2.68
N MET A 39 -4.94 0.64 2.16
CA MET A 39 -4.17 -0.59 2.05
C MET A 39 -3.96 -0.92 0.59
N PHE A 40 -2.75 -1.35 0.26
CA PHE A 40 -2.41 -1.81 -1.08
C PHE A 40 -1.89 -3.24 -1.03
N LEU A 41 -2.41 -4.06 -1.91
CA LEU A 41 -1.86 -5.40 -2.14
C LEU A 41 -0.91 -5.30 -3.33
N TYR A 42 0.32 -5.75 -3.18
CA TYR A 42 1.32 -5.57 -4.20
C TYR A 42 2.32 -6.73 -4.25
N GLN A 43 3.05 -6.78 -5.35
CA GLN A 43 4.19 -7.68 -5.52
C GLN A 43 5.38 -6.84 -5.96
N ASP A 44 6.56 -7.15 -5.42
CA ASP A 44 7.80 -6.54 -5.90
C ASP A 44 8.60 -7.57 -6.69
N ARG A 45 9.34 -7.08 -7.69
CA ARG A 45 10.12 -7.92 -8.59
C ARG A 45 11.51 -8.15 -8.01
N ASP A 46 11.95 -9.40 -8.02
CA ASP A 46 13.30 -9.75 -7.65
C ASP A 46 14.25 -9.30 -8.77
N ALA A 47 15.26 -8.49 -8.42
CA ALA A 47 16.19 -7.96 -9.39
C ALA A 47 17.07 -9.05 -10.02
N LYS A 48 17.27 -10.16 -9.33
CA LYS A 48 18.12 -11.25 -9.81
C LYS A 48 17.39 -12.18 -10.77
N THR A 49 16.14 -12.55 -10.43
CA THR A 49 15.37 -13.51 -11.22
C THR A 49 14.42 -12.86 -12.19
N GLY A 50 14.06 -11.59 -11.95
CA GLY A 50 13.05 -10.89 -12.74
C GLY A 50 11.62 -11.31 -12.42
N GLU A 51 11.43 -12.18 -11.47
CA GLU A 51 10.12 -12.68 -11.09
C GLU A 51 9.53 -11.87 -9.95
N PHE A 52 8.19 -11.75 -9.94
CA PHE A 52 7.48 -11.12 -8.84
C PHE A 52 7.35 -12.11 -7.68
N GLY A 53 7.58 -11.61 -6.46
CA GLY A 53 7.47 -12.42 -5.26
C GLY A 53 6.03 -12.60 -4.82
N GLU A 54 5.86 -13.14 -3.62
CA GLU A 54 4.53 -13.32 -3.04
C GLU A 54 3.86 -11.97 -2.76
N PRO A 55 2.52 -11.91 -2.80
CA PRO A 55 1.81 -10.67 -2.47
C PRO A 55 2.09 -10.20 -1.05
N LYS A 56 2.30 -8.90 -0.93
CA LYS A 56 2.54 -8.20 0.32
C LYS A 56 1.52 -7.09 0.47
N VAL A 57 1.40 -6.56 1.67
CA VAL A 57 0.47 -5.47 1.96
C VAL A 57 1.22 -4.26 2.45
N SER A 58 0.82 -3.08 1.98
CA SER A 58 1.33 -1.81 2.47
C SER A 58 0.16 -0.97 2.98
N LEU A 59 0.26 -0.54 4.24
CA LEU A 59 -0.65 0.44 4.81
C LEU A 59 -0.04 1.81 4.63
N ARG A 60 -0.76 2.72 4.01
CA ARG A 60 -0.26 4.07 3.76
C ARG A 60 -1.26 5.10 4.24
N ARG A 61 -0.74 6.17 4.80
CA ARG A 61 -1.52 7.29 5.28
C ARG A 61 -1.18 8.53 4.48
N TYR A 62 -2.21 9.16 3.96
CA TYR A 62 -2.07 10.35 3.13
C TYR A 62 -2.76 11.52 3.80
N GLN A 63 -2.22 12.71 3.60
CA GLN A 63 -2.84 13.95 4.03
C GLN A 63 -3.18 14.79 2.80
N LYS A 64 -4.43 15.23 2.71
CA LYS A 64 -4.86 16.10 1.63
C LYS A 64 -4.45 17.53 1.96
N SER A 65 -3.74 18.17 1.03
CA SER A 65 -3.29 19.54 1.16
C SER A 65 -3.38 20.21 -0.20
N GLN A 66 -4.08 21.32 -0.28
CA GLN A 66 -4.23 22.11 -1.49
C GLN A 66 -4.70 21.26 -2.69
N GLY A 67 -5.67 20.38 -2.44
CA GLY A 67 -6.25 19.54 -3.48
C GLY A 67 -5.45 18.31 -3.89
N THR A 68 -4.31 18.05 -3.26
CA THR A 68 -3.49 16.87 -3.55
C THR A 68 -3.26 16.07 -2.28
N PHE A 69 -3.08 14.75 -2.47
CA PHE A 69 -2.72 13.87 -1.38
C PHE A 69 -1.21 13.73 -1.30
N LYS A 70 -0.66 13.88 -0.09
CA LYS A 70 0.76 13.69 0.18
C LYS A 70 0.93 12.49 1.09
N ALA A 71 1.85 11.59 0.74
CA ALA A 71 2.17 10.45 1.57
C ALA A 71 2.83 10.92 2.86
N ARG A 72 2.32 10.46 4.01
CA ARG A 72 2.85 10.86 5.33
C ARG A 72 3.50 9.71 6.07
N SER A 73 2.95 8.51 5.95
CA SER A 73 3.52 7.35 6.61
C SER A 73 3.20 6.09 5.83
N LYS A 74 4.00 5.07 6.03
CA LYS A 74 3.72 3.77 5.48
C LYS A 74 4.19 2.69 6.45
N PHE A 75 3.48 1.57 6.42
CA PHE A 75 3.84 0.37 7.16
C PHE A 75 3.60 -0.83 6.25
N ASN A 76 4.64 -1.61 6.01
CA ASN A 76 4.55 -2.77 5.14
C ASN A 76 4.39 -4.04 5.97
N ILE A 77 3.37 -4.82 5.62
CA ILE A 77 3.15 -6.13 6.22
C ILE A 77 3.86 -7.14 5.32
N SER A 78 4.91 -7.74 5.86
CA SER A 78 5.83 -8.55 5.06
C SER A 78 5.32 -9.95 4.74
N GLY A 79 4.27 -10.41 5.41
CA GLY A 79 3.74 -11.73 5.12
C GLY A 79 2.51 -12.08 5.94
N LYS A 80 1.98 -13.26 5.68
CA LYS A 80 0.75 -13.76 6.29
C LYS A 80 0.85 -13.86 7.81
N ALA A 81 1.97 -14.33 8.33
CA ALA A 81 2.16 -14.50 9.77
C ALA A 81 2.06 -13.17 10.51
N GLN A 82 2.68 -12.12 9.96
CA GLN A 82 2.59 -10.79 10.55
C GLN A 82 1.17 -10.25 10.47
N ALA A 83 0.48 -10.47 9.35
CA ALA A 83 -0.91 -10.07 9.19
C ALA A 83 -1.79 -10.73 10.25
N GLU A 84 -1.61 -12.02 10.48
CA GLU A 84 -2.37 -12.76 11.49
C GLU A 84 -2.13 -12.22 12.90
N ALA A 85 -0.89 -11.88 13.22
CA ALA A 85 -0.55 -11.30 14.51
C ALA A 85 -1.23 -9.95 14.71
N ILE A 86 -1.26 -9.12 13.67
CA ILE A 86 -1.93 -7.81 13.71
C ILE A 86 -3.43 -7.98 13.92
N ILE A 87 -4.06 -8.88 13.17
CA ILE A 87 -5.49 -9.16 13.30
C ILE A 87 -5.82 -9.64 14.70
N ALA A 88 -5.06 -10.58 15.23
CA ALA A 88 -5.29 -11.14 16.56
C ALA A 88 -5.18 -10.06 17.64
N THR A 89 -4.18 -9.20 17.52
CA THR A 89 -3.97 -8.11 18.47
C THR A 89 -5.09 -7.08 18.43
N LEU A 90 -5.52 -6.70 17.23
CA LEU A 90 -6.61 -5.75 17.06
C LEU A 90 -7.92 -6.31 17.61
N LYS A 91 -8.20 -7.58 17.36
CA LYS A 91 -9.39 -8.25 17.91
C LYS A 91 -9.37 -8.25 19.43
N LYS A 92 -8.20 -8.51 20.01
CA LYS A 92 -8.01 -8.53 21.46
C LYS A 92 -8.25 -7.16 22.07
N TRP A 93 -7.66 -6.13 21.50
CA TRP A 93 -7.73 -4.79 22.08
C TRP A 93 -9.06 -4.09 21.84
N TYR A 94 -9.66 -4.29 20.67
CA TYR A 94 -10.94 -3.66 20.33
C TYR A 94 -12.14 -4.54 20.61
N ASN A 95 -11.90 -5.78 21.00
CA ASN A 95 -12.97 -6.73 21.32
C ASN A 95 -13.95 -6.92 20.15
N ILE A 96 -13.39 -7.10 18.98
CA ILE A 96 -14.18 -7.24 17.74
C ILE A 96 -14.15 -8.66 17.17
#